data_dfa87a36f0974c415fde260a362687fd
#
_entry.id   dfa87a36f0974c415fde260a362687fd
#
_cell.length_a   1.000
_cell.length_b   1.000
_cell.length_c   1.000
_cell.angle_alpha   90.00
_cell.angle_beta   90.00
_cell.angle_gamma   90.00
#
_symmetry.space_group_name_H-M   'P 1'
#
loop_
_entity.id
_entity.type
_entity.pdbx_description
1 polymer ?
#
loop_
_entity_poly.entity_id
_entity_poly.type
_entity_poly.pdbx_seq_one_letter_code
_entity_poly.pdbx_strand_id
1 'polypeptide(L)'
;NGQRRQVEVKHFSCDLDGRLLTALVVVDVTEERLLLSKLGTLSQFVSSLTYAGSLSATLDRLCEKVVENTEAVACSIVVVDHSREKARFLVGGSHGLDPANRPIFEAALNSDYPLPPRQALETGKTIILHNLRCRLQEMLENTDYPELQGLVRIGERQSWSTAVCVPILFNGQPVGTLNCYYSCEAQTGDAETTFLQTLADLAAVTIENARLLTQAEEKAALEERQRLARELHDSVAQAIYGISLGLKTAKAQLERDPGRAHKPIDYALGLAEGATKEMRALIFSLRPETLDEEGLVRALERHVDALRARYHLEVETAFVAEPQLDSKTRHALFRVASEALHNVVKHAKAKTVRISLCAAPRTCSLDVHDDGIGFDPSASFPGHLGLRSMKERIEAIGGTFTMHSERGHGTRLMARVPLAPVPVAPG
;
A
#
# COMPACT_ATOMS: atom_id res chain seq x y z
N ASN A 1 -16.16 34.46 -32.75
CA ASN A 1 -15.98 33.28 -31.92
C ASN A 1 -14.48 32.92 -31.91
N GLY A 2 -13.76 33.24 -30.82
CA GLY A 2 -12.31 33.09 -30.72
C GLY A 2 -11.79 31.65 -30.41
N GLN A 3 -12.53 30.62 -30.75
CA GLN A 3 -12.10 29.22 -30.56
C GLN A 3 -11.07 28.84 -31.62
N ARG A 4 -9.90 28.35 -31.21
CA ARG A 4 -8.90 27.72 -32.08
C ARG A 4 -9.44 26.38 -32.57
N ARG A 5 -9.51 26.22 -33.91
CA ARG A 5 -9.89 24.98 -34.56
C ARG A 5 -8.66 24.36 -35.21
N GLN A 6 -8.54 23.02 -35.11
CA GLN A 6 -7.55 22.27 -35.85
C GLN A 6 -8.19 21.79 -37.15
N VAL A 7 -7.56 22.13 -38.27
CA VAL A 7 -8.06 21.74 -39.59
C VAL A 7 -7.03 20.91 -40.33
N GLU A 8 -7.47 19.85 -40.95
CA GLU A 8 -6.68 19.08 -41.89
C GLU A 8 -7.00 19.57 -43.32
N VAL A 9 -5.93 19.95 -44.06
CA VAL A 9 -6.08 20.42 -45.44
C VAL A 9 -5.61 19.30 -46.36
N LYS A 10 -6.54 18.72 -47.14
CA LYS A 10 -6.24 17.73 -48.18
C LYS A 10 -6.22 18.42 -49.54
N HIS A 11 -5.16 18.25 -50.27
CA HIS A 11 -4.93 18.80 -51.58
C HIS A 11 -5.08 17.70 -52.64
N PHE A 12 -5.95 17.95 -53.60
CA PHE A 12 -6.20 17.05 -54.73
C PHE A 12 -5.95 17.85 -56.02
N SER A 13 -5.16 17.30 -56.93
CA SER A 13 -4.95 17.85 -58.23
C SER A 13 -5.37 16.84 -59.32
N CYS A 14 -6.19 17.28 -60.26
CA CYS A 14 -6.57 16.47 -61.42
C CYS A 14 -6.36 17.31 -62.70
N ASP A 15 -5.96 16.63 -63.77
CA ASP A 15 -5.89 17.24 -65.12
C ASP A 15 -7.21 16.96 -65.86
N LEU A 16 -7.86 18.00 -66.28
CA LEU A 16 -9.10 17.96 -67.06
C LEU A 16 -8.82 18.75 -68.38
N ASP A 17 -8.71 18.04 -69.48
CA ASP A 17 -8.46 18.62 -70.81
C ASP A 17 -7.25 19.57 -70.88
N GLY A 18 -6.11 19.16 -70.27
CA GLY A 18 -4.87 19.96 -70.22
C GLY A 18 -4.89 21.14 -69.27
N ARG A 19 -5.89 21.23 -68.40
CA ARG A 19 -5.97 22.20 -67.31
C ARG A 19 -5.83 21.52 -65.98
N LEU A 20 -4.81 21.91 -65.19
CA LEU A 20 -4.61 21.43 -63.83
C LEU A 20 -5.63 22.12 -62.90
N LEU A 21 -6.60 21.32 -62.44
CA LEU A 21 -7.54 21.77 -61.44
C LEU A 21 -7.08 21.32 -60.07
N THR A 22 -7.01 22.24 -59.11
CA THR A 22 -6.65 21.96 -57.73
C THR A 22 -7.82 22.17 -56.82
N ALA A 23 -8.22 21.14 -56.08
CA ALA A 23 -9.23 21.23 -55.04
C ALA A 23 -8.58 21.12 -53.68
N LEU A 24 -8.98 22.04 -52.78
CA LEU A 24 -8.60 22.03 -51.37
C LEU A 24 -9.81 21.62 -50.55
N VAL A 25 -9.70 20.53 -49.83
CA VAL A 25 -10.70 20.11 -48.87
C VAL A 25 -10.18 20.41 -47.49
N VAL A 26 -10.87 21.28 -46.77
CA VAL A 26 -10.58 21.65 -45.38
C VAL A 26 -11.56 20.91 -44.48
N VAL A 27 -11.05 20.01 -43.65
CA VAL A 27 -11.83 19.24 -42.71
C VAL A 27 -11.48 19.72 -41.31
N ASP A 28 -12.51 20.08 -40.52
CA ASP A 28 -12.34 20.38 -39.11
C ASP A 28 -12.14 19.05 -38.36
N VAL A 29 -10.92 18.82 -37.86
CA VAL A 29 -10.53 17.61 -37.15
C VAL A 29 -10.33 17.88 -35.65
N THR A 30 -10.86 18.98 -35.14
CA THR A 30 -10.66 19.41 -33.75
C THR A 30 -11.16 18.33 -32.78
N GLU A 31 -12.38 17.85 -32.96
CA GLU A 31 -12.97 16.83 -32.08
C GLU A 31 -12.27 15.46 -32.22
N GLU A 32 -11.96 15.04 -33.44
CA GLU A 32 -11.29 13.77 -33.71
C GLU A 32 -9.89 13.72 -33.08
N ARG A 33 -9.10 14.77 -33.27
CA ARG A 33 -7.76 14.87 -32.67
C ARG A 33 -7.82 14.99 -31.15
N LEU A 34 -8.79 15.69 -30.59
CA LEU A 34 -9.01 15.75 -29.16
C LEU A 34 -9.35 14.37 -28.59
N LEU A 35 -10.20 13.62 -29.27
CA LEU A 35 -10.57 12.26 -28.89
C LEU A 35 -9.39 11.30 -28.96
N LEU A 36 -8.60 11.35 -30.05
CA LEU A 36 -7.39 10.53 -30.19
C LEU A 36 -6.32 10.85 -29.15
N SER A 37 -6.15 12.14 -28.80
CA SER A 37 -5.26 12.58 -27.72
C SER A 37 -5.73 12.01 -26.37
N LYS A 38 -7.03 12.08 -26.08
CA LYS A 38 -7.63 11.53 -24.87
C LYS A 38 -7.50 10.01 -24.78
N LEU A 39 -7.71 9.28 -25.89
CA LEU A 39 -7.50 7.84 -25.97
C LEU A 39 -6.02 7.45 -25.79
N GLY A 40 -5.11 8.22 -26.38
CA GLY A 40 -3.66 8.03 -26.20
C GLY A 40 -3.24 8.21 -24.73
N THR A 41 -3.77 9.22 -24.07
CA THR A 41 -3.54 9.47 -22.63
C THR A 41 -4.07 8.33 -21.77
N LEU A 42 -5.27 7.82 -22.08
CA LEU A 42 -5.85 6.67 -21.38
C LEU A 42 -5.03 5.40 -21.56
N SER A 43 -4.55 5.12 -22.79
CA SER A 43 -3.70 3.95 -23.09
C SER A 43 -2.35 4.01 -22.35
N GLN A 44 -1.71 5.16 -22.32
CA GLN A 44 -0.46 5.36 -21.59
C GLN A 44 -0.70 5.24 -20.08
N PHE A 45 -1.85 5.72 -19.60
CA PHE A 45 -2.20 5.64 -18.20
C PHE A 45 -2.44 4.21 -17.74
N VAL A 46 -3.21 3.42 -18.50
CA VAL A 46 -3.43 1.99 -18.22
C VAL A 46 -2.10 1.24 -18.16
N SER A 47 -1.16 1.56 -19.05
CA SER A 47 0.20 0.99 -19.03
C SER A 47 1.00 1.41 -17.79
N SER A 48 0.81 2.63 -17.30
CA SER A 48 1.52 3.15 -16.11
C SER A 48 0.93 2.66 -14.79
N LEU A 49 -0.34 2.23 -14.74
CA LEU A 49 -0.97 1.61 -13.57
C LEU A 49 -0.27 0.32 -13.13
N THR A 50 0.38 -0.37 -14.07
CA THR A 50 1.11 -1.62 -13.79
C THR A 50 2.42 -1.38 -13.01
N TYR A 51 2.91 -0.14 -12.95
CA TYR A 51 4.20 0.25 -12.34
C TYR A 51 4.08 1.25 -11.18
N ALA A 52 2.89 1.68 -10.81
CA ALA A 52 2.74 2.69 -9.77
C ALA A 52 2.86 2.06 -8.36
N GLY A 53 3.68 2.68 -7.52
CA GLY A 53 3.87 2.35 -6.11
C GLY A 53 2.57 2.36 -5.29
N SER A 54 2.39 3.29 -4.35
CA SER A 54 1.17 3.37 -3.52
C SER A 54 -0.06 3.85 -4.30
N LEU A 55 -1.27 3.52 -3.78
CA LEU A 55 -2.54 4.04 -4.30
C LEU A 55 -2.52 5.57 -4.40
N SER A 56 -2.00 6.26 -3.37
CA SER A 56 -1.92 7.73 -3.36
C SER A 56 -1.09 8.26 -4.54
N ALA A 57 0.08 7.68 -4.82
CA ALA A 57 0.91 8.10 -5.95
C ALA A 57 0.22 7.90 -7.31
N THR A 58 -0.60 6.87 -7.43
CA THR A 58 -1.39 6.62 -8.65
C THR A 58 -2.50 7.66 -8.80
N LEU A 59 -3.19 7.98 -7.71
CA LEU A 59 -4.26 8.99 -7.71
C LEU A 59 -3.71 10.42 -7.91
N ASP A 60 -2.52 10.73 -7.39
CA ASP A 60 -1.83 12.00 -7.65
C ASP A 60 -1.52 12.17 -9.14
N ARG A 61 -1.02 11.12 -9.81
CA ARG A 61 -0.80 11.13 -11.26
C ARG A 61 -2.08 11.29 -12.06
N LEU A 62 -3.19 10.70 -11.61
CA LEU A 62 -4.50 10.92 -12.21
C LEU A 62 -4.89 12.40 -12.13
N CYS A 63 -4.74 13.03 -10.97
CA CYS A 63 -5.01 14.46 -10.78
C CYS A 63 -4.10 15.33 -11.67
N GLU A 64 -2.81 14.99 -11.78
CA GLU A 64 -1.87 15.65 -12.70
C GLU A 64 -2.37 15.58 -14.15
N LYS A 65 -2.79 14.40 -14.61
CA LYS A 65 -3.32 14.23 -15.97
C LYS A 65 -4.62 14.98 -16.21
N VAL A 66 -5.48 15.13 -15.21
CA VAL A 66 -6.66 16.00 -15.31
C VAL A 66 -6.22 17.44 -15.59
N VAL A 67 -5.31 17.98 -14.78
CA VAL A 67 -4.85 19.37 -14.91
C VAL A 67 -4.12 19.60 -16.24
N GLU A 68 -3.31 18.65 -16.71
CA GLU A 68 -2.61 18.74 -18.00
C GLU A 68 -3.55 18.74 -19.22
N ASN A 69 -4.71 18.10 -19.13
CA ASN A 69 -5.61 17.87 -20.28
C ASN A 69 -6.93 18.64 -20.19
N THR A 70 -7.10 19.49 -19.19
CA THR A 70 -8.28 20.36 -19.00
C THR A 70 -7.84 21.79 -18.66
N GLU A 71 -8.80 22.69 -18.51
CA GLU A 71 -8.55 24.05 -18.02
C GLU A 71 -8.57 24.13 -16.47
N ALA A 72 -8.63 22.99 -15.79
CA ALA A 72 -8.58 22.93 -14.34
C ALA A 72 -7.20 23.38 -13.83
N VAL A 73 -7.18 24.23 -12.81
CA VAL A 73 -5.94 24.70 -12.15
C VAL A 73 -5.53 23.82 -10.99
N ALA A 74 -6.48 23.02 -10.47
CA ALA A 74 -6.23 22.04 -9.42
C ALA A 74 -7.23 20.90 -9.52
N CYS A 75 -6.83 19.74 -9.00
CA CYS A 75 -7.65 18.53 -8.95
C CYS A 75 -7.42 17.79 -7.64
N SER A 76 -8.46 17.13 -7.13
CA SER A 76 -8.34 16.19 -6.01
C SER A 76 -9.23 14.98 -6.23
N ILE A 77 -8.77 13.82 -5.76
CA ILE A 77 -9.57 12.60 -5.65
C ILE A 77 -9.81 12.34 -4.17
N VAL A 78 -11.08 12.32 -3.80
CA VAL A 78 -11.54 11.96 -2.45
C VAL A 78 -12.00 10.51 -2.48
N VAL A 79 -11.54 9.71 -1.53
CA VAL A 79 -11.88 8.29 -1.40
C VAL A 79 -12.76 8.11 -0.16
N VAL A 80 -13.76 7.24 -0.25
CA VAL A 80 -14.64 6.88 0.88
C VAL A 80 -14.07 5.66 1.59
N ASP A 81 -13.72 5.84 2.86
CA ASP A 81 -13.31 4.77 3.76
C ASP A 81 -14.52 4.23 4.53
N HIS A 82 -14.93 3.01 4.22
CA HIS A 82 -16.02 2.29 4.87
C HIS A 82 -15.56 1.37 6.01
N SER A 83 -14.30 1.42 6.42
CA SER A 83 -13.76 0.54 7.48
C SER A 83 -14.31 0.84 8.88
N ARG A 84 -15.02 1.97 9.05
CA ARG A 84 -15.63 2.42 10.31
C ARG A 84 -17.14 2.43 10.23
N GLU A 85 -17.81 2.47 11.38
CA GLU A 85 -19.28 2.57 11.46
C GLU A 85 -19.85 3.78 10.68
N LYS A 86 -19.14 4.92 10.67
CA LYS A 86 -19.46 6.08 9.84
C LYS A 86 -18.42 6.22 8.72
N ALA A 87 -18.88 6.27 7.47
CA ALA A 87 -18.00 6.45 6.32
C ALA A 87 -17.17 7.74 6.49
N ARG A 88 -15.87 7.64 6.19
CA ARG A 88 -14.93 8.76 6.28
C ARG A 88 -14.40 9.12 4.91
N PHE A 89 -14.31 10.42 4.65
CA PHE A 89 -13.77 10.98 3.41
C PHE A 89 -12.29 11.32 3.60
N LEU A 90 -11.45 10.79 2.73
CA LEU A 90 -10.00 11.00 2.75
C LEU A 90 -9.54 11.52 1.38
N VAL A 91 -8.62 12.47 1.37
CA VAL A 91 -7.98 12.89 0.12
C VAL A 91 -6.99 11.80 -0.30
N GLY A 92 -7.35 11.01 -1.30
CA GLY A 92 -6.53 9.92 -1.82
C GLY A 92 -5.39 10.40 -2.70
N GLY A 93 -5.62 11.45 -3.51
CA GLY A 93 -4.64 12.09 -4.38
C GLY A 93 -5.01 13.53 -4.71
N SER A 94 -4.02 14.35 -5.10
CA SER A 94 -4.25 15.74 -5.48
C SER A 94 -3.13 16.29 -6.37
N HIS A 95 -3.47 17.31 -7.20
CA HIS A 95 -2.51 18.11 -7.96
C HIS A 95 -2.94 19.56 -7.99
N GLY A 96 -2.01 20.53 -7.91
CA GLY A 96 -2.31 21.95 -7.85
C GLY A 96 -2.86 22.44 -6.50
N LEU A 97 -2.93 21.56 -5.48
CA LEU A 97 -3.33 21.89 -4.11
C LEU A 97 -2.11 21.84 -3.19
N ASP A 98 -2.04 22.79 -2.25
CA ASP A 98 -1.00 22.76 -1.21
C ASP A 98 -1.25 21.56 -0.28
N PRO A 99 -0.29 20.63 -0.13
CA PRO A 99 -0.42 19.47 0.75
C PRO A 99 -0.71 19.83 2.23
N ALA A 100 -0.26 21.00 2.68
CA ALA A 100 -0.53 21.51 4.03
C ALA A 100 -2.03 21.74 4.30
N ASN A 101 -2.83 21.93 3.25
CA ASN A 101 -4.27 22.16 3.34
C ASN A 101 -5.09 20.86 3.40
N ARG A 102 -4.46 19.68 3.17
CA ARG A 102 -5.15 18.39 3.17
C ARG A 102 -5.98 18.11 4.44
N PRO A 103 -5.47 18.36 5.68
CA PRO A 103 -6.28 18.16 6.88
C PRO A 103 -7.52 19.06 6.93
N ILE A 104 -7.45 20.26 6.37
CA ILE A 104 -8.57 21.22 6.32
C ILE A 104 -9.66 20.70 5.38
N PHE A 105 -9.28 20.21 4.18
CA PHE A 105 -10.21 19.59 3.25
C PHE A 105 -10.88 18.37 3.86
N GLU A 106 -10.11 17.48 4.50
CA GLU A 106 -10.65 16.28 5.12
C GLU A 106 -11.59 16.61 6.30
N ALA A 107 -11.28 17.61 7.11
CA ALA A 107 -12.16 18.06 8.18
C ALA A 107 -13.51 18.59 7.63
N ALA A 108 -13.46 19.44 6.61
CA ALA A 108 -14.66 19.98 5.97
C ALA A 108 -15.51 18.89 5.30
N LEU A 109 -14.90 17.94 4.59
CA LEU A 109 -15.59 16.81 3.95
C LEU A 109 -16.26 15.87 4.95
N ASN A 110 -15.70 15.74 6.15
CA ASN A 110 -16.23 14.89 7.22
C ASN A 110 -17.19 15.63 8.15
N SER A 111 -17.46 16.93 7.92
CA SER A 111 -18.51 17.67 8.63
C SER A 111 -19.90 17.19 8.16
N ASP A 112 -20.94 17.53 8.90
CA ASP A 112 -22.31 17.18 8.50
C ASP A 112 -22.88 18.13 7.41
N TYR A 113 -22.08 19.11 6.96
CA TYR A 113 -22.49 20.01 5.89
C TYR A 113 -22.44 19.32 4.51
N PRO A 114 -23.49 19.45 3.67
CA PRO A 114 -23.56 18.79 2.37
C PRO A 114 -22.70 19.50 1.32
N LEU A 115 -21.39 19.32 1.38
CA LEU A 115 -20.46 19.83 0.37
C LEU A 115 -20.70 19.19 -1.01
N PRO A 116 -20.39 19.88 -2.14
CA PRO A 116 -20.58 19.37 -3.49
C PRO A 116 -20.01 17.98 -3.76
N PRO A 117 -18.80 17.60 -3.27
CA PRO A 117 -18.31 16.23 -3.40
C PRO A 117 -19.24 15.20 -2.75
N ARG A 118 -19.79 15.51 -1.58
CA ARG A 118 -20.73 14.63 -0.88
C ARG A 118 -22.07 14.52 -1.62
N GLN A 119 -22.60 15.64 -2.11
CA GLN A 119 -23.80 15.64 -2.94
C GLN A 119 -23.63 14.82 -4.22
N ALA A 120 -22.46 14.90 -4.87
CA ALA A 120 -22.15 14.10 -6.04
C ALA A 120 -22.20 12.59 -5.74
N LEU A 121 -21.68 12.16 -4.58
CA LEU A 121 -21.75 10.75 -4.14
C LEU A 121 -23.17 10.31 -3.82
N GLU A 122 -23.95 11.12 -3.12
CA GLU A 122 -25.31 10.79 -2.72
C GLU A 122 -26.27 10.72 -3.92
N THR A 123 -26.06 11.59 -4.90
CA THR A 123 -26.92 11.65 -6.10
C THR A 123 -26.45 10.76 -7.25
N GLY A 124 -25.18 10.34 -7.24
CA GLY A 124 -24.55 9.64 -8.34
C GLY A 124 -24.41 10.50 -9.61
N LYS A 125 -24.51 11.83 -9.49
CA LYS A 125 -24.46 12.78 -10.60
C LYS A 125 -23.32 13.77 -10.44
N THR A 126 -22.76 14.21 -11.57
CA THR A 126 -21.80 15.32 -11.58
C THR A 126 -22.45 16.59 -11.07
N ILE A 127 -21.80 17.25 -10.12
CA ILE A 127 -22.20 18.54 -9.56
C ILE A 127 -21.25 19.61 -10.09
N ILE A 128 -21.82 20.65 -10.71
CA ILE A 128 -21.07 21.81 -11.18
C ILE A 128 -21.47 23.01 -10.32
N LEU A 129 -20.53 23.61 -9.65
CA LEU A 129 -20.75 24.76 -8.79
C LEU A 129 -20.07 25.98 -9.39
N HIS A 130 -20.87 26.88 -9.98
CA HIS A 130 -20.42 28.17 -10.46
C HIS A 130 -20.35 29.19 -9.32
N ASN A 131 -19.57 30.27 -9.52
CA ASN A 131 -19.37 31.32 -8.52
C ASN A 131 -18.96 30.77 -7.14
N LEU A 132 -18.00 29.82 -7.14
CA LEU A 132 -17.57 29.10 -5.95
C LEU A 132 -17.22 30.04 -4.78
N ARG A 133 -16.60 31.17 -5.08
CA ARG A 133 -16.22 32.18 -4.07
C ARG A 133 -17.43 32.74 -3.32
N CYS A 134 -18.48 33.17 -4.05
CA CYS A 134 -19.70 33.69 -3.43
C CYS A 134 -20.41 32.59 -2.61
N ARG A 135 -20.45 31.37 -3.15
CA ARG A 135 -21.07 30.24 -2.45
C ARG A 135 -20.34 29.87 -1.17
N LEU A 136 -19.01 29.90 -1.18
CA LEU A 136 -18.21 29.67 0.02
C LEU A 136 -18.44 30.78 1.08
N GLN A 137 -18.61 32.04 0.67
CA GLN A 137 -18.94 33.15 1.59
C GLN A 137 -20.36 33.00 2.16
N GLU A 138 -21.36 32.68 1.33
CA GLU A 138 -22.73 32.39 1.79
C GLU A 138 -22.77 31.23 2.78
N MET A 139 -21.91 30.22 2.59
CA MET A 139 -21.75 29.12 3.53
C MET A 139 -21.27 29.59 4.90
N LEU A 140 -20.31 30.52 4.96
CA LEU A 140 -19.80 31.08 6.22
C LEU A 140 -20.84 31.89 6.99
N GLU A 141 -21.66 32.66 6.26
CA GLU A 141 -22.67 33.55 6.87
C GLU A 141 -23.86 32.75 7.46
N ASN A 142 -24.13 31.57 6.92
CA ASN A 142 -25.31 30.76 7.24
C ASN A 142 -25.04 29.53 8.08
N THR A 143 -23.80 29.24 8.50
CA THR A 143 -23.47 27.96 9.15
C THR A 143 -22.59 28.10 10.39
N ASP A 144 -22.94 27.33 11.44
CA ASP A 144 -22.16 27.15 12.67
C ASP A 144 -21.05 26.07 12.52
N TYR A 145 -20.54 25.84 11.29
CA TYR A 145 -19.52 24.82 11.04
C TYR A 145 -18.11 25.42 11.00
N PRO A 146 -17.33 25.37 12.09
CA PRO A 146 -15.99 25.94 12.16
C PRO A 146 -15.00 25.28 11.16
N GLU A 147 -15.24 24.04 10.76
CA GLU A 147 -14.43 23.28 9.81
C GLU A 147 -14.45 23.91 8.41
N LEU A 148 -15.53 24.59 8.03
CA LEU A 148 -15.67 25.26 6.74
C LEU A 148 -14.86 26.55 6.64
N GLN A 149 -14.54 27.22 7.74
CA GLN A 149 -13.78 28.48 7.74
C GLN A 149 -12.40 28.31 7.07
N GLY A 150 -11.75 27.16 7.31
CA GLY A 150 -10.47 26.84 6.67
C GLY A 150 -10.60 26.70 5.15
N LEU A 151 -11.65 26.00 4.70
CA LEU A 151 -11.93 25.77 3.28
C LEU A 151 -12.19 27.08 2.53
N VAL A 152 -12.96 28.00 3.12
CA VAL A 152 -13.24 29.30 2.53
C VAL A 152 -11.98 30.15 2.36
N ARG A 153 -11.13 30.22 3.39
CA ARG A 153 -9.83 30.92 3.30
C ARG A 153 -8.94 30.37 2.19
N ILE A 154 -8.97 29.06 1.95
CA ILE A 154 -8.24 28.43 0.85
C ILE A 154 -8.85 28.87 -0.48
N GLY A 155 -10.17 28.78 -0.65
CA GLY A 155 -10.86 29.19 -1.88
C GLY A 155 -10.65 30.67 -2.22
N GLU A 156 -10.62 31.55 -1.22
CA GLU A 156 -10.31 32.97 -1.42
C GLU A 156 -8.89 33.21 -1.93
N ARG A 157 -7.90 32.49 -1.41
CA ARG A 157 -6.50 32.61 -1.84
C ARG A 157 -6.25 32.06 -3.23
N GLN A 158 -6.93 30.98 -3.60
CA GLN A 158 -6.71 30.26 -4.85
C GLN A 158 -7.46 30.83 -6.07
N SER A 159 -8.31 31.87 -5.88
CA SER A 159 -9.09 32.49 -6.96
C SER A 159 -9.95 31.52 -7.77
N TRP A 160 -10.46 30.47 -7.15
CA TRP A 160 -11.33 29.51 -7.82
C TRP A 160 -12.71 30.11 -8.10
N SER A 161 -13.17 29.96 -9.34
CA SER A 161 -14.49 30.41 -9.79
C SER A 161 -15.48 29.28 -9.90
N THR A 162 -15.05 28.13 -10.39
CA THR A 162 -15.92 26.96 -10.62
C THR A 162 -15.31 25.72 -10.02
N ALA A 163 -16.15 24.85 -9.44
CA ALA A 163 -15.79 23.50 -9.04
C ALA A 163 -16.68 22.48 -9.75
N VAL A 164 -16.07 21.41 -10.27
CA VAL A 164 -16.75 20.27 -10.90
C VAL A 164 -16.45 19.03 -10.07
N CYS A 165 -17.47 18.42 -9.49
CA CYS A 165 -17.37 17.22 -8.67
C CYS A 165 -18.01 16.05 -9.40
N VAL A 166 -17.21 15.10 -9.85
CA VAL A 166 -17.63 13.90 -10.58
C VAL A 166 -17.63 12.72 -9.61
N PRO A 167 -18.75 11.98 -9.46
CA PRO A 167 -18.77 10.81 -8.59
C PRO A 167 -17.92 9.69 -9.20
N ILE A 168 -17.16 9.01 -8.34
CA ILE A 168 -16.41 7.80 -8.68
C ILE A 168 -17.25 6.63 -8.20
N LEU A 169 -17.81 5.87 -9.15
CA LEU A 169 -18.70 4.75 -8.86
C LEU A 169 -18.08 3.43 -9.34
N PHE A 170 -18.07 2.43 -8.48
CA PHE A 170 -17.70 1.07 -8.84
C PHE A 170 -18.94 0.16 -8.71
N ASN A 171 -19.39 -0.44 -9.83
CA ASN A 171 -20.64 -1.23 -9.87
C ASN A 171 -21.85 -0.50 -9.25
N GLY A 172 -21.95 0.82 -9.50
CA GLY A 172 -23.02 1.66 -8.95
C GLY A 172 -22.87 2.05 -7.48
N GLN A 173 -21.81 1.60 -6.79
CA GLN A 173 -21.51 1.97 -5.41
C GLN A 173 -20.53 3.15 -5.36
N PRO A 174 -20.77 4.14 -4.50
CA PRO A 174 -19.90 5.29 -4.39
C PRO A 174 -18.58 4.91 -3.68
N VAL A 175 -17.46 5.07 -4.37
CA VAL A 175 -16.10 4.82 -3.83
C VAL A 175 -15.29 6.10 -3.65
N GLY A 176 -15.72 7.21 -4.26
CA GLY A 176 -15.03 8.48 -4.15
C GLY A 176 -15.59 9.57 -5.05
N THR A 177 -14.90 10.71 -5.11
CA THR A 177 -15.17 11.81 -6.05
C THR A 177 -13.90 12.33 -6.67
N LEU A 178 -13.98 12.70 -7.96
CA LEU A 178 -13.00 13.50 -8.68
C LEU A 178 -13.45 14.95 -8.67
N ASN A 179 -12.66 15.84 -8.07
CA ASN A 179 -13.01 17.24 -7.89
C ASN A 179 -12.01 18.11 -8.64
N CYS A 180 -12.50 18.92 -9.59
CA CYS A 180 -11.70 19.80 -10.43
C CYS A 180 -12.05 21.26 -10.13
N TYR A 181 -11.05 22.12 -10.03
CA TYR A 181 -11.19 23.54 -9.69
C TYR A 181 -10.67 24.40 -10.84
N TYR A 182 -11.45 25.43 -11.21
CA TYR A 182 -11.18 26.32 -12.34
C TYR A 182 -11.11 27.78 -11.88
N SER A 183 -10.22 28.57 -12.49
CA SER A 183 -10.06 30.00 -12.18
C SER A 183 -11.04 30.92 -12.91
N CYS A 184 -11.73 30.42 -13.94
CA CYS A 184 -12.76 31.13 -14.70
C CYS A 184 -14.08 30.36 -14.66
N GLU A 185 -15.17 30.99 -15.15
CA GLU A 185 -16.40 30.24 -15.41
C GLU A 185 -16.11 29.20 -16.49
N ALA A 186 -15.89 27.97 -16.07
CA ALA A 186 -15.69 26.86 -16.99
C ALA A 186 -16.98 26.61 -17.73
N GLN A 187 -17.01 26.81 -19.04
CA GLN A 187 -17.98 26.22 -19.92
C GLN A 187 -17.61 24.75 -20.08
N THR A 188 -17.91 23.93 -19.07
CA THR A 188 -17.69 22.47 -19.15
C THR A 188 -18.65 21.91 -20.22
N GLY A 189 -18.13 21.79 -21.43
CA GLY A 189 -18.86 21.14 -22.54
C GLY A 189 -19.00 19.64 -22.29
N ASP A 190 -19.92 19.00 -23.03
CA ASP A 190 -20.18 17.55 -22.93
C ASP A 190 -18.91 16.71 -23.10
N ALA A 191 -17.96 17.16 -23.94
CA ALA A 191 -16.69 16.47 -24.17
C ALA A 191 -15.77 16.46 -22.94
N GLU A 192 -15.74 17.55 -22.17
CA GLU A 192 -14.92 17.62 -20.95
C GLU A 192 -15.56 16.80 -19.83
N THR A 193 -16.86 16.89 -19.65
CA THR A 193 -17.59 16.08 -18.67
C THR A 193 -17.39 14.59 -18.93
N THR A 194 -17.46 14.16 -20.20
CA THR A 194 -17.21 12.78 -20.62
C THR A 194 -15.78 12.34 -20.30
N PHE A 195 -14.80 13.22 -20.52
CA PHE A 195 -13.40 12.94 -20.19
C PHE A 195 -13.20 12.77 -18.68
N LEU A 196 -13.74 13.68 -17.88
CA LEU A 196 -13.66 13.60 -16.42
C LEU A 196 -14.35 12.33 -15.89
N GLN A 197 -15.51 11.95 -16.47
CA GLN A 197 -16.20 10.71 -16.13
C GLN A 197 -15.32 9.48 -16.44
N THR A 198 -14.66 9.46 -17.60
CA THR A 198 -13.76 8.35 -17.97
C THR A 198 -12.61 8.21 -17.00
N LEU A 199 -12.04 9.33 -16.53
CA LEU A 199 -10.99 9.31 -15.51
C LEU A 199 -11.53 8.90 -14.13
N ALA A 200 -12.75 9.27 -13.79
CA ALA A 200 -13.43 8.82 -12.58
C ALA A 200 -13.66 7.31 -12.60
N ASP A 201 -14.09 6.74 -13.74
CA ASP A 201 -14.26 5.29 -13.91
C ASP A 201 -12.94 4.54 -13.77
N LEU A 202 -11.84 5.10 -14.30
CA LEU A 202 -10.50 4.54 -14.14
C LEU A 202 -10.02 4.61 -12.68
N ALA A 203 -10.28 5.73 -12.01
CA ALA A 203 -10.01 5.87 -10.58
C ALA A 203 -10.81 4.84 -9.75
N ALA A 204 -12.07 4.56 -10.13
CA ALA A 204 -12.90 3.56 -9.46
C ALA A 204 -12.25 2.17 -9.47
N VAL A 205 -11.80 1.73 -10.65
CA VAL A 205 -11.10 0.43 -10.80
C VAL A 205 -9.80 0.41 -9.99
N THR A 206 -9.06 1.52 -9.99
CA THR A 206 -7.78 1.63 -9.26
C THR A 206 -8.00 1.54 -7.75
N ILE A 207 -8.97 2.27 -7.22
CA ILE A 207 -9.32 2.29 -5.79
C ILE A 207 -9.77 0.90 -5.35
N GLU A 208 -10.67 0.26 -6.13
CA GLU A 208 -11.21 -1.04 -5.75
C GLU A 208 -10.17 -2.16 -5.86
N ASN A 209 -9.30 -2.14 -6.88
CA ASN A 209 -8.17 -3.08 -6.95
C ASN A 209 -7.24 -2.97 -5.74
N ALA A 210 -6.89 -1.75 -5.31
CA ALA A 210 -6.08 -1.54 -4.13
C ALA A 210 -6.78 -2.06 -2.86
N ARG A 211 -8.10 -1.82 -2.72
CA ARG A 211 -8.91 -2.34 -1.62
C ARG A 211 -8.96 -3.86 -1.60
N LEU A 212 -9.21 -4.49 -2.75
CA LEU A 212 -9.24 -5.95 -2.87
C LEU A 212 -7.89 -6.60 -2.53
N LEU A 213 -6.78 -5.98 -2.94
CA LEU A 213 -5.44 -6.44 -2.57
C LEU A 213 -5.23 -6.39 -1.05
N THR A 214 -5.58 -5.28 -0.41
CA THR A 214 -5.48 -5.15 1.05
C THR A 214 -6.33 -6.20 1.77
N GLN A 215 -7.57 -6.40 1.33
CA GLN A 215 -8.46 -7.43 1.90
C GLN A 215 -7.92 -8.85 1.70
N ALA A 216 -7.32 -9.15 0.54
CA ALA A 216 -6.70 -10.44 0.27
C ALA A 216 -5.50 -10.69 1.18
N GLU A 217 -4.66 -9.67 1.42
CA GLU A 217 -3.53 -9.74 2.35
C GLU A 217 -3.98 -9.96 3.81
N GLU A 218 -4.99 -9.23 4.26
CA GLU A 218 -5.56 -9.38 5.61
C GLU A 218 -6.16 -10.78 5.81
N LYS A 219 -6.91 -11.27 4.80
CA LYS A 219 -7.47 -12.62 4.82
C LYS A 219 -6.39 -13.68 4.85
N ALA A 220 -5.37 -13.57 4.01
CA ALA A 220 -4.25 -14.51 3.99
C ALA A 220 -3.51 -14.53 5.34
N ALA A 221 -3.31 -13.35 5.96
CA ALA A 221 -2.71 -13.26 7.29
C ALA A 221 -3.57 -13.93 8.37
N LEU A 222 -4.90 -13.79 8.29
CA LEU A 222 -5.83 -14.43 9.21
C LEU A 222 -5.84 -15.96 9.03
N GLU A 223 -5.89 -16.44 7.79
CA GLU A 223 -5.84 -17.86 7.46
C GLU A 223 -4.54 -18.51 7.96
N GLU A 224 -3.42 -17.82 7.78
CA GLU A 224 -2.10 -18.27 8.27
C GLU A 224 -2.07 -18.32 9.81
N ARG A 225 -2.62 -17.30 10.49
CA ARG A 225 -2.77 -17.34 11.97
C ARG A 225 -3.59 -18.53 12.43
N GLN A 226 -4.70 -18.83 11.75
CA GLN A 226 -5.54 -19.98 12.08
C GLN A 226 -4.83 -21.32 11.80
N ARG A 227 -4.02 -21.40 10.75
CA ARG A 227 -3.19 -22.56 10.44
C ARG A 227 -2.15 -22.80 11.53
N LEU A 228 -1.42 -21.74 11.92
CA LEU A 228 -0.42 -21.81 12.99
C LEU A 228 -1.04 -22.17 14.34
N ALA A 229 -2.25 -21.66 14.65
CA ALA A 229 -2.95 -22.02 15.89
C ALA A 229 -3.35 -23.51 15.92
N ARG A 230 -3.76 -24.10 14.79
CA ARG A 230 -4.03 -25.55 14.69
C ARG A 230 -2.77 -26.37 14.82
N GLU A 231 -1.68 -26.02 14.14
CA GLU A 231 -0.39 -26.69 14.27
C GLU A 231 0.13 -26.67 15.72
N LEU A 232 -0.02 -25.50 16.40
CA LEU A 232 0.30 -25.37 17.81
C LEU A 232 -0.50 -26.36 18.67
N HIS A 233 -1.82 -26.39 18.46
CA HIS A 233 -2.70 -27.29 19.22
C HIS A 233 -2.29 -28.77 19.05
N ASP A 234 -2.00 -29.15 17.81
CA ASP A 234 -1.65 -30.55 17.49
C ASP A 234 -0.28 -30.96 18.08
N SER A 235 0.73 -30.06 17.97
CA SER A 235 2.05 -30.29 18.57
C SER A 235 1.99 -30.37 20.09
N VAL A 236 1.28 -29.46 20.74
CA VAL A 236 1.10 -29.46 22.19
C VAL A 236 0.34 -30.70 22.66
N ALA A 237 -0.73 -31.11 21.96
CA ALA A 237 -1.50 -32.30 22.29
C ALA A 237 -0.64 -33.56 22.18
N GLN A 238 0.19 -33.69 21.14
CA GLN A 238 1.13 -34.81 20.97
C GLN A 238 2.18 -34.86 22.09
N ALA A 239 2.75 -33.69 22.44
CA ALA A 239 3.72 -33.62 23.53
C ALA A 239 3.11 -34.02 24.88
N ILE A 240 1.92 -33.53 25.22
CA ILE A 240 1.19 -33.89 26.45
C ILE A 240 0.90 -35.37 26.48
N TYR A 241 0.48 -35.97 25.34
CA TYR A 241 0.25 -37.42 25.27
C TYR A 241 1.54 -38.20 25.50
N GLY A 242 2.65 -37.84 24.87
CA GLY A 242 3.96 -38.47 25.07
C GLY A 242 4.47 -38.36 26.50
N ILE A 243 4.33 -37.15 27.11
CA ILE A 243 4.65 -36.94 28.52
C ILE A 243 3.83 -37.86 29.43
N SER A 244 2.52 -37.93 29.19
CA SER A 244 1.61 -38.78 29.98
C SER A 244 1.98 -40.26 29.87
N LEU A 245 2.35 -40.72 28.66
CA LEU A 245 2.79 -42.12 28.43
C LEU A 245 4.13 -42.39 29.11
N GLY A 246 5.10 -41.48 29.00
CA GLY A 246 6.40 -41.58 29.66
C GLY A 246 6.26 -41.70 31.18
N LEU A 247 5.43 -40.84 31.80
CA LEU A 247 5.17 -40.86 33.23
C LEU A 247 4.44 -42.11 33.70
N LYS A 248 3.45 -42.60 32.91
CA LYS A 248 2.80 -43.90 33.22
C LYS A 248 3.79 -45.05 33.17
N THR A 249 4.69 -45.07 32.18
CA THR A 249 5.73 -46.10 32.05
C THR A 249 6.72 -46.01 33.21
N ALA A 250 7.15 -44.83 33.60
CA ALA A 250 8.01 -44.61 34.75
C ALA A 250 7.37 -45.14 36.04
N LYS A 251 6.10 -44.82 36.27
CA LYS A 251 5.34 -45.30 37.45
C LYS A 251 5.29 -46.83 37.51
N ALA A 252 5.02 -47.48 36.39
CA ALA A 252 4.96 -48.97 36.34
C ALA A 252 6.35 -49.60 36.55
N GLN A 253 7.45 -48.91 36.12
CA GLN A 253 8.81 -49.38 36.33
C GLN A 253 9.28 -49.15 37.77
N LEU A 254 8.89 -48.09 38.44
CA LEU A 254 9.18 -47.84 39.85
C LEU A 254 8.72 -48.96 40.76
N GLU A 255 7.59 -49.60 40.44
CA GLU A 255 7.04 -50.73 41.20
C GLU A 255 7.81 -52.03 40.96
N ARG A 256 8.50 -52.21 39.81
CA ARG A 256 9.17 -53.48 39.42
C ARG A 256 10.70 -53.42 39.50
N ASP A 257 11.28 -52.32 39.01
CA ASP A 257 12.74 -52.09 38.96
C ASP A 257 12.99 -50.58 38.97
N PRO A 258 13.19 -49.93 40.14
CA PRO A 258 13.40 -48.51 40.28
C PRO A 258 14.52 -47.93 39.43
N GLY A 259 15.58 -48.71 39.16
CA GLY A 259 16.73 -48.29 38.35
C GLY A 259 16.37 -48.00 36.88
N ARG A 260 15.29 -48.56 36.37
CA ARG A 260 14.84 -48.37 34.98
C ARG A 260 13.87 -47.20 34.82
N ALA A 261 13.37 -46.61 35.89
CA ALA A 261 12.38 -45.53 35.81
C ALA A 261 12.97 -44.21 35.29
N HIS A 262 14.30 -44.00 35.38
CA HIS A 262 14.95 -42.76 34.94
C HIS A 262 14.77 -42.48 33.45
N LYS A 263 14.95 -43.49 32.57
CA LYS A 263 14.83 -43.29 31.11
C LYS A 263 13.49 -42.72 30.65
N PRO A 264 12.32 -43.26 31.05
CA PRO A 264 11.02 -42.67 30.67
C PRO A 264 10.75 -41.33 31.35
N ILE A 265 11.34 -41.03 32.50
CA ILE A 265 11.26 -39.70 33.11
C ILE A 265 12.06 -38.68 32.27
N ASP A 266 13.31 -39.02 31.91
CA ASP A 266 14.15 -38.14 31.07
C ASP A 266 13.51 -37.88 29.70
N TYR A 267 12.89 -38.90 29.10
CA TYR A 267 12.12 -38.75 27.86
C TYR A 267 10.94 -37.80 28.02
N ALA A 268 10.14 -37.93 29.09
CA ALA A 268 9.00 -37.07 29.36
C ALA A 268 9.47 -35.61 29.62
N LEU A 269 10.57 -35.42 30.30
CA LEU A 269 11.17 -34.12 30.58
C LEU A 269 11.65 -33.44 29.27
N GLY A 270 12.34 -34.18 28.42
CA GLY A 270 12.77 -33.67 27.10
C GLY A 270 11.60 -33.25 26.20
N LEU A 271 10.48 -34.03 26.21
CA LEU A 271 9.25 -33.63 25.50
C LEU A 271 8.63 -32.35 26.08
N ALA A 272 8.61 -32.19 27.41
CA ALA A 272 8.05 -31.00 28.06
C ALA A 272 8.87 -29.74 27.73
N GLU A 273 10.19 -29.86 27.76
CA GLU A 273 11.10 -28.77 27.41
C GLU A 273 10.98 -28.36 25.92
N GLY A 274 10.93 -29.36 25.02
CA GLY A 274 10.75 -29.17 23.59
C GLY A 274 9.43 -28.48 23.27
N ALA A 275 8.32 -28.98 23.82
CA ALA A 275 6.99 -28.41 23.63
C ALA A 275 6.90 -26.98 24.18
N THR A 276 7.56 -26.67 25.30
CA THR A 276 7.59 -25.32 25.86
C THR A 276 8.34 -24.35 24.96
N LYS A 277 9.46 -24.75 24.36
CA LYS A 277 10.22 -23.95 23.40
C LYS A 277 9.41 -23.69 22.14
N GLU A 278 8.78 -24.72 21.59
CA GLU A 278 7.97 -24.61 20.38
C GLU A 278 6.72 -23.73 20.60
N MET A 279 6.03 -23.92 21.74
CA MET A 279 4.87 -23.08 22.12
C MET A 279 5.25 -21.61 22.23
N ARG A 280 6.36 -21.27 22.90
CA ARG A 280 6.84 -19.88 23.01
C ARG A 280 7.13 -19.26 21.65
N ALA A 281 7.77 -20.01 20.75
CA ALA A 281 8.08 -19.54 19.40
C ALA A 281 6.81 -19.24 18.58
N LEU A 282 5.80 -20.12 18.67
CA LEU A 282 4.52 -19.95 17.94
C LEU A 282 3.64 -18.85 18.52
N ILE A 283 3.56 -18.73 19.87
CA ILE A 283 2.84 -17.62 20.52
C ILE A 283 3.42 -16.26 20.10
N PHE A 284 4.73 -16.19 19.99
CA PHE A 284 5.41 -14.97 19.54
C PHE A 284 5.06 -14.61 18.07
N SER A 285 4.93 -15.61 17.19
CA SER A 285 4.48 -15.41 15.80
C SER A 285 3.03 -14.91 15.71
N LEU A 286 2.20 -15.22 16.72
CA LEU A 286 0.78 -14.85 16.79
C LEU A 286 0.52 -13.48 17.45
N ARG A 287 1.44 -12.96 18.30
CA ARG A 287 1.29 -11.69 19.03
C ARG A 287 2.46 -10.75 18.79
N PRO A 288 2.36 -9.82 17.82
CA PRO A 288 3.40 -8.80 17.60
C PRO A 288 3.53 -7.77 18.75
N GLU A 289 2.58 -7.70 19.68
CA GLU A 289 2.57 -6.75 20.82
C GLU A 289 3.78 -6.94 21.76
N THR A 290 4.30 -8.16 21.86
CA THR A 290 5.51 -8.44 22.67
C THR A 290 6.79 -7.85 22.06
N LEU A 291 6.79 -7.43 20.80
CA LEU A 291 7.91 -6.82 20.13
C LEU A 291 8.27 -5.44 20.73
N ASP A 292 7.28 -4.70 21.19
CA ASP A 292 7.48 -3.40 21.81
C ASP A 292 8.03 -3.51 23.24
N GLU A 293 7.71 -4.60 23.97
CA GLU A 293 8.17 -4.85 25.32
C GLU A 293 9.60 -5.44 25.37
N GLU A 294 9.92 -6.34 24.44
CA GLU A 294 11.16 -7.12 24.47
C GLU A 294 12.26 -6.61 23.55
N GLY A 295 11.92 -5.78 22.56
CA GLY A 295 12.83 -5.24 21.56
C GLY A 295 13.03 -6.12 20.33
N LEU A 296 13.64 -5.53 19.28
CA LEU A 296 13.85 -6.16 17.98
C LEU A 296 14.86 -7.30 18.03
N VAL A 297 16.00 -7.10 18.70
CA VAL A 297 17.10 -8.09 18.74
C VAL A 297 16.61 -9.38 19.39
N ARG A 298 16.00 -9.30 20.57
CA ARG A 298 15.46 -10.50 21.26
C ARG A 298 14.38 -11.21 20.47
N ALA A 299 13.53 -10.44 19.77
CA ALA A 299 12.51 -10.98 18.91
C ALA A 299 13.12 -11.78 17.74
N LEU A 300 14.16 -11.23 17.11
CA LEU A 300 14.88 -11.89 16.01
C LEU A 300 15.63 -13.15 16.50
N GLU A 301 16.31 -13.09 17.64
CA GLU A 301 16.99 -14.24 18.24
C GLU A 301 16.03 -15.41 18.45
N ARG A 302 14.87 -15.14 19.07
CA ARG A 302 13.86 -16.18 19.30
C ARG A 302 13.27 -16.74 18.01
N HIS A 303 13.04 -15.88 17.01
CA HIS A 303 12.55 -16.32 15.72
C HIS A 303 13.55 -17.24 15.02
N VAL A 304 14.83 -16.91 15.07
CA VAL A 304 15.92 -17.74 14.55
C VAL A 304 16.01 -19.07 15.30
N ASP A 305 15.94 -19.06 16.63
CA ASP A 305 16.01 -20.29 17.44
C ASP A 305 14.83 -21.24 17.13
N ALA A 306 13.65 -20.69 16.88
CA ALA A 306 12.49 -21.49 16.43
C ALA A 306 12.73 -22.14 15.06
N LEU A 307 13.35 -21.42 14.13
CA LEU A 307 13.68 -21.94 12.80
C LEU A 307 14.76 -23.03 12.86
N ARG A 308 15.83 -22.81 13.66
CA ARG A 308 16.87 -23.83 13.91
C ARG A 308 16.27 -25.12 14.44
N ALA A 309 15.38 -25.01 15.43
CA ALA A 309 14.77 -26.18 16.08
C ALA A 309 13.84 -26.95 15.13
N ARG A 310 13.14 -26.25 14.23
CA ARG A 310 12.10 -26.85 13.39
C ARG A 310 12.62 -27.39 12.05
N TYR A 311 13.53 -26.67 11.40
CA TYR A 311 13.94 -26.95 10.03
C TYR A 311 15.37 -27.46 9.87
N HIS A 312 16.10 -27.63 10.97
CA HIS A 312 17.50 -28.07 10.98
C HIS A 312 18.39 -27.18 10.06
N LEU A 313 18.00 -25.91 9.93
CA LEU A 313 18.70 -24.92 9.13
C LEU A 313 19.85 -24.32 9.97
N GLU A 314 21.03 -24.25 9.40
CA GLU A 314 22.15 -23.55 10.03
C GLU A 314 21.96 -22.04 9.88
N VAL A 315 21.74 -21.33 10.98
CA VAL A 315 21.50 -19.88 10.99
C VAL A 315 22.63 -19.18 11.72
N GLU A 316 23.40 -18.38 11.02
CA GLU A 316 24.41 -17.48 11.60
C GLU A 316 23.76 -16.15 11.95
N THR A 317 23.95 -15.68 13.17
CA THR A 317 23.41 -14.40 13.65
C THR A 317 24.53 -13.42 14.00
N ALA A 318 24.37 -12.15 13.58
CA ALA A 318 25.26 -11.06 13.95
C ALA A 318 24.41 -9.83 14.32
N PHE A 319 23.98 -9.76 15.58
CA PHE A 319 23.16 -8.65 16.08
C PHE A 319 24.00 -7.74 16.98
N VAL A 320 23.86 -6.43 16.76
CA VAL A 320 24.38 -5.41 17.69
C VAL A 320 23.42 -5.20 18.86
N ALA A 321 23.81 -4.34 19.81
CA ALA A 321 22.91 -3.91 20.88
C ALA A 321 21.59 -3.35 20.30
N GLU A 322 20.49 -3.49 21.06
CA GLU A 322 19.14 -3.04 20.65
C GLU A 322 19.15 -1.60 20.14
N PRO A 323 18.81 -1.37 18.84
CA PRO A 323 18.80 -0.03 18.29
C PRO A 323 17.58 0.77 18.80
N GLN A 324 17.78 2.07 18.98
CA GLN A 324 16.70 3.00 19.35
C GLN A 324 15.78 3.22 18.13
N LEU A 325 14.70 2.46 18.06
CA LEU A 325 13.73 2.49 16.99
C LEU A 325 12.34 2.85 17.53
N ASP A 326 11.57 3.59 16.76
CA ASP A 326 10.15 3.73 17.04
C ASP A 326 9.42 2.39 16.80
N SER A 327 8.23 2.23 17.37
CA SER A 327 7.43 1.00 17.27
C SER A 327 7.17 0.62 15.79
N LYS A 328 6.85 1.60 14.94
CA LYS A 328 6.56 1.39 13.52
C LYS A 328 7.76 0.82 12.76
N THR A 329 8.94 1.39 12.98
CA THR A 329 10.20 0.95 12.35
C THR A 329 10.61 -0.43 12.85
N ARG A 330 10.48 -0.69 14.17
CA ARG A 330 10.73 -1.98 14.79
C ARG A 330 9.87 -3.09 14.19
N HIS A 331 8.57 -2.85 14.09
CA HIS A 331 7.63 -3.80 13.48
C HIS A 331 7.92 -4.03 12.00
N ALA A 332 8.26 -2.98 11.24
CA ALA A 332 8.60 -3.11 9.83
C ALA A 332 9.82 -4.01 9.61
N LEU A 333 10.91 -3.78 10.36
CA LEU A 333 12.12 -4.59 10.26
C LEU A 333 11.89 -6.04 10.69
N PHE A 334 11.16 -6.26 11.77
CA PHE A 334 10.81 -7.63 12.22
C PHE A 334 9.98 -8.38 11.17
N ARG A 335 9.00 -7.72 10.55
CA ARG A 335 8.19 -8.32 9.49
C ARG A 335 9.01 -8.67 8.26
N VAL A 336 9.94 -7.80 7.86
CA VAL A 336 10.85 -8.05 6.73
C VAL A 336 11.77 -9.24 7.05
N ALA A 337 12.36 -9.30 8.25
CA ALA A 337 13.18 -10.44 8.67
C ALA A 337 12.40 -11.75 8.66
N SER A 338 11.19 -11.75 9.22
CA SER A 338 10.32 -12.92 9.29
C SER A 338 9.93 -13.44 7.91
N GLU A 339 9.55 -12.54 6.99
CA GLU A 339 9.20 -12.88 5.61
C GLU A 339 10.42 -13.40 4.83
N ALA A 340 11.58 -12.74 5.00
CA ALA A 340 12.82 -13.19 4.36
C ALA A 340 13.22 -14.60 4.82
N LEU A 341 13.21 -14.87 6.13
CA LEU A 341 13.51 -16.20 6.69
C LEU A 341 12.47 -17.25 6.28
N HIS A 342 11.18 -16.87 6.19
CA HIS A 342 10.14 -17.75 5.67
C HIS A 342 10.40 -18.13 4.20
N ASN A 343 10.80 -17.17 3.36
CA ASN A 343 11.17 -17.43 1.97
C ASN A 343 12.37 -18.36 1.85
N VAL A 344 13.36 -18.25 2.73
CA VAL A 344 14.49 -19.18 2.80
C VAL A 344 13.99 -20.59 3.05
N VAL A 345 13.19 -20.79 4.09
CA VAL A 345 12.65 -22.12 4.45
C VAL A 345 11.81 -22.72 3.33
N LYS A 346 10.95 -21.91 2.71
CA LYS A 346 9.96 -22.40 1.75
C LYS A 346 10.49 -22.58 0.35
N HIS A 347 11.43 -21.71 -0.08
CA HIS A 347 11.81 -21.61 -1.47
C HIS A 347 13.30 -21.81 -1.75
N ALA A 348 14.20 -21.44 -0.83
CA ALA A 348 15.62 -21.37 -1.13
C ALA A 348 16.31 -22.74 -1.16
N LYS A 349 15.84 -23.75 -0.45
CA LYS A 349 16.56 -25.02 -0.23
C LYS A 349 17.97 -24.78 0.30
N ALA A 350 18.17 -23.72 1.07
CA ALA A 350 19.44 -23.31 1.63
C ALA A 350 19.88 -24.28 2.74
N LYS A 351 21.18 -24.41 2.93
CA LYS A 351 21.78 -25.10 4.08
C LYS A 351 22.11 -24.12 5.19
N THR A 352 22.58 -22.95 4.80
CA THR A 352 23.02 -21.89 5.71
C THR A 352 22.29 -20.57 5.38
N VAL A 353 21.87 -19.87 6.42
CA VAL A 353 21.38 -18.50 6.29
C VAL A 353 22.10 -17.61 7.30
N ARG A 354 22.50 -16.43 6.87
CA ARG A 354 23.07 -15.41 7.74
C ARG A 354 22.09 -14.26 7.89
N ILE A 355 21.81 -13.86 9.14
CA ILE A 355 21.03 -12.70 9.45
C ILE A 355 21.83 -11.75 10.34
N SER A 356 21.89 -10.49 9.96
CA SER A 356 22.59 -9.47 10.74
C SER A 356 21.76 -8.20 10.91
N LEU A 357 21.91 -7.56 12.06
CA LEU A 357 21.32 -6.27 12.37
C LEU A 357 22.46 -5.34 12.83
N CYS A 358 22.70 -4.27 12.07
CA CYS A 358 23.76 -3.30 12.33
C CYS A 358 23.16 -1.92 12.54
N ALA A 359 23.58 -1.21 13.59
CA ALA A 359 23.21 0.16 13.85
C ALA A 359 24.44 1.08 13.67
N ALA A 360 24.29 2.09 12.82
CA ALA A 360 25.23 3.19 12.64
C ALA A 360 24.59 4.49 13.19
N PRO A 361 25.30 5.60 13.38
CA PRO A 361 24.77 6.79 14.04
C PRO A 361 23.48 7.38 13.49
N ARG A 362 23.19 7.13 12.21
CA ARG A 362 21.99 7.65 11.51
C ARG A 362 21.17 6.61 10.77
N THR A 363 21.59 5.34 10.81
CA THR A 363 20.92 4.29 10.03
C THR A 363 20.98 2.97 10.77
N CYS A 364 19.90 2.19 10.66
CA CYS A 364 19.88 0.79 11.05
C CYS A 364 19.72 -0.07 9.78
N SER A 365 20.47 -1.16 9.68
CA SER A 365 20.42 -2.07 8.54
C SER A 365 20.22 -3.50 8.99
N LEU A 366 19.22 -4.14 8.39
CA LEU A 366 18.94 -5.57 8.46
C LEU A 366 19.45 -6.21 7.17
N ASP A 367 20.26 -7.27 7.27
CA ASP A 367 20.78 -8.03 6.14
C ASP A 367 20.42 -9.51 6.35
N VAL A 368 19.84 -10.16 5.34
CA VAL A 368 19.53 -11.59 5.32
C VAL A 368 20.12 -12.18 4.05
N HIS A 369 20.97 -13.21 4.20
CA HIS A 369 21.64 -13.85 3.09
C HIS A 369 21.58 -15.37 3.23
N ASP A 370 21.12 -16.07 2.18
CA ASP A 370 21.07 -17.53 2.10
C ASP A 370 21.97 -18.07 0.99
N ASP A 371 22.40 -19.30 1.13
CA ASP A 371 23.21 -20.06 0.17
C ASP A 371 22.33 -20.96 -0.74
N GLY A 372 21.07 -20.63 -0.90
CA GLY A 372 20.09 -21.44 -1.61
C GLY A 372 20.17 -21.38 -3.14
N ILE A 373 19.09 -21.88 -3.78
CA ILE A 373 19.04 -21.98 -5.27
C ILE A 373 18.93 -20.62 -5.98
N GLY A 374 18.62 -19.53 -5.26
CA GLY A 374 18.39 -18.22 -5.86
C GLY A 374 17.29 -18.21 -6.92
N PHE A 375 17.04 -17.03 -7.47
CA PHE A 375 16.08 -16.85 -8.56
C PHE A 375 16.46 -15.64 -9.41
N ASP A 376 15.81 -15.47 -10.57
CA ASP A 376 15.96 -14.31 -11.43
C ASP A 376 14.95 -13.21 -10.99
N PRO A 377 15.39 -12.07 -10.43
CA PRO A 377 14.49 -11.02 -9.97
C PRO A 377 13.68 -10.33 -11.09
N SER A 378 14.13 -10.46 -12.35
CA SER A 378 13.48 -9.85 -13.51
C SER A 378 12.37 -10.73 -14.10
N ALA A 379 12.32 -12.01 -13.73
CA ALA A 379 11.31 -12.95 -14.23
C ALA A 379 9.98 -12.73 -13.50
N SER A 380 8.88 -12.64 -14.25
CA SER A 380 7.52 -12.51 -13.70
C SER A 380 7.04 -13.86 -13.14
N PHE A 381 6.96 -14.00 -11.82
CA PHE A 381 6.40 -15.18 -11.15
C PHE A 381 5.21 -14.83 -10.26
N PRO A 382 4.19 -15.72 -10.15
CA PRO A 382 3.16 -15.61 -9.12
C PRO A 382 3.82 -15.89 -7.76
N GLY A 383 4.13 -14.87 -6.99
CA GLY A 383 4.82 -14.96 -5.69
C GLY A 383 5.61 -13.71 -5.32
N HIS A 384 5.71 -12.73 -6.22
CA HIS A 384 6.37 -11.45 -5.95
C HIS A 384 5.67 -10.56 -4.90
N LEU A 385 4.49 -10.95 -4.39
CA LEU A 385 3.76 -10.19 -3.37
C LEU A 385 4.58 -10.01 -2.09
N GLY A 386 5.27 -11.05 -1.61
CA GLY A 386 6.11 -10.96 -0.41
C GLY A 386 7.29 -9.99 -0.59
N LEU A 387 7.99 -10.07 -1.71
CA LEU A 387 9.14 -9.20 -2.01
C LEU A 387 8.71 -7.74 -2.20
N ARG A 388 7.60 -7.53 -2.89
CA ARG A 388 7.01 -6.20 -3.09
C ARG A 388 6.53 -5.61 -1.77
N SER A 389 5.83 -6.38 -0.94
CA SER A 389 5.36 -5.97 0.38
C SER A 389 6.51 -5.59 1.32
N MET A 390 7.63 -6.36 1.30
CA MET A 390 8.83 -6.00 2.06
C MET A 390 9.41 -4.65 1.62
N LYS A 391 9.52 -4.42 0.31
CA LYS A 391 10.01 -3.15 -0.26
C LYS A 391 9.11 -1.98 0.13
N GLU A 392 7.81 -2.09 -0.14
CA GLU A 392 6.83 -1.04 0.17
C GLU A 392 6.81 -0.70 1.67
N ARG A 393 6.94 -1.69 2.53
CA ARG A 393 6.99 -1.52 3.99
C ARG A 393 8.20 -0.71 4.46
N ILE A 394 9.37 -0.98 3.89
CA ILE A 394 10.60 -0.24 4.22
C ILE A 394 10.56 1.18 3.63
N GLU A 395 10.08 1.34 2.40
CA GLU A 395 9.94 2.66 1.77
C GLU A 395 8.91 3.54 2.50
N ALA A 396 7.83 2.96 3.03
CA ALA A 396 6.81 3.69 3.82
C ALA A 396 7.33 4.30 5.14
N ILE A 397 8.48 3.84 5.62
CA ILE A 397 9.17 4.40 6.80
C ILE A 397 10.43 5.21 6.44
N GLY A 398 10.56 5.62 5.17
CA GLY A 398 11.68 6.41 4.67
C GLY A 398 12.99 5.61 4.53
N GLY A 399 12.91 4.28 4.50
CA GLY A 399 14.05 3.40 4.32
C GLY A 399 14.32 3.03 2.86
N THR A 400 15.40 2.27 2.64
CA THR A 400 15.77 1.70 1.34
C THR A 400 15.81 0.18 1.44
N PHE A 401 15.28 -0.49 0.43
CA PHE A 401 15.27 -1.94 0.30
C PHE A 401 16.03 -2.35 -0.96
N THR A 402 17.01 -3.23 -0.81
CA THR A 402 17.77 -3.80 -1.92
C THR A 402 17.77 -5.31 -1.84
N MET A 403 17.72 -5.96 -2.99
CA MET A 403 17.74 -7.41 -3.10
C MET A 403 18.63 -7.81 -4.28
N HIS A 404 19.47 -8.81 -4.05
CA HIS A 404 20.28 -9.45 -5.06
C HIS A 404 20.03 -10.96 -4.99
N SER A 405 19.65 -11.56 -6.10
CA SER A 405 19.48 -13.00 -6.21
C SER A 405 19.94 -13.45 -7.59
N GLU A 406 20.63 -14.59 -7.62
CA GLU A 406 21.10 -15.22 -8.85
C GLU A 406 20.91 -16.73 -8.72
N ARG A 407 20.49 -17.38 -9.81
CA ARG A 407 20.30 -18.83 -9.81
C ARG A 407 21.58 -19.58 -9.45
N GLY A 408 21.50 -20.42 -8.42
CA GLY A 408 22.64 -21.21 -7.92
C GLY A 408 23.54 -20.46 -6.93
N HIS A 409 23.29 -19.16 -6.64
CA HIS A 409 24.13 -18.34 -5.74
C HIS A 409 23.36 -17.79 -4.53
N GLY A 410 22.12 -18.24 -4.32
CA GLY A 410 21.29 -17.80 -3.19
C GLY A 410 20.68 -16.42 -3.35
N THR A 411 20.20 -15.87 -2.23
CA THR A 411 19.58 -14.54 -2.20
C THR A 411 20.13 -13.71 -1.05
N ARG A 412 20.40 -12.43 -1.32
CA ARG A 412 20.76 -11.43 -0.30
C ARG A 412 19.74 -10.30 -0.33
N LEU A 413 19.20 -9.98 0.83
CA LEU A 413 18.20 -8.97 1.06
C LEU A 413 18.74 -7.99 2.11
N MET A 414 18.69 -6.69 1.81
CA MET A 414 19.13 -5.65 2.73
C MET A 414 18.03 -4.58 2.85
N ALA A 415 17.62 -4.31 4.09
CA ALA A 415 16.75 -3.21 4.46
C ALA A 415 17.51 -2.20 5.30
N ARG A 416 17.56 -0.94 4.89
CA ARG A 416 18.22 0.15 5.60
C ARG A 416 17.21 1.23 5.95
N VAL A 417 17.12 1.62 7.22
CA VAL A 417 16.17 2.60 7.72
C VAL A 417 16.91 3.75 8.42
N PRO A 418 16.41 5.00 8.34
CA PRO A 418 16.97 6.11 9.08
C PRO A 418 16.72 5.92 10.59
N LEU A 419 17.69 6.29 11.40
CA LEU A 419 17.53 6.47 12.84
C LEU A 419 17.25 7.95 13.14
N ALA A 420 16.28 8.22 14.00
CA ALA A 420 16.09 9.56 14.52
C ALA A 420 17.38 10.04 15.21
N PRO A 421 17.81 11.29 15.00
CA PRO A 421 18.98 11.82 15.67
C PRO A 421 18.76 11.72 17.19
N VAL A 422 19.68 11.05 17.89
CA VAL A 422 19.69 11.05 19.36
C VAL A 422 19.86 12.51 19.79
N PRO A 423 18.97 13.08 20.63
CA PRO A 423 19.17 14.41 21.16
C PRO A 423 20.51 14.38 21.94
N VAL A 424 21.49 15.13 21.48
CA VAL A 424 22.72 15.37 22.24
C VAL A 424 22.27 16.12 23.49
N ALA A 425 22.40 15.50 24.66
CA ALA A 425 22.19 16.19 25.93
C ALA A 425 23.13 17.41 25.95
N PRO A 426 22.59 18.61 26.25
CA PRO A 426 23.46 19.77 26.44
C PRO A 426 24.38 19.50 27.60
N GLY A 427 25.70 19.55 27.32
CA GLY A 427 26.77 19.45 28.30
C GLY A 427 26.83 20.65 29.24
#